data_a7bf0681e1a061d19e17d63864094c3f
#
_entry.id   a7bf0681e1a061d19e17d63864094c3f
#
_cell.length_a   1.000
_cell.length_b   1.000
_cell.length_c   1.000
_cell.angle_alpha   90.00
_cell.angle_beta   90.00
_cell.angle_gamma   90.00
#
_symmetry.space_group_name_H-M   'P 1'
#
loop_
_entity.id
_entity.type
_entity.pdbx_description
1 polymer ?
#
loop_
_entity_poly.entity_id
_entity_poly.type
_entity_poly.pdbx_seq_one_letter_code
_entity_poly.pdbx_strand_id
1 'polypeptide(L)' 'WKSRAKAASNLALCHEMRGALKEAYEWAHKSYDLFKRNNGDNDKSTKLLELYVQALAERIRSDKKLNVQFGED' A
#
# COMPACT_ATOMS: atom_id res chain seq x y z
N TRP A 1 -14.42 9.17 -9.33
CA TRP A 1 -13.28 8.88 -8.46
C TRP A 1 -13.19 7.40 -8.07
N LYS A 2 -14.32 6.73 -8.01
CA LYS A 2 -14.34 5.30 -7.63
C LYS A 2 -13.54 4.43 -8.59
N SER A 3 -13.66 4.69 -9.89
CA SER A 3 -12.90 3.95 -10.89
C SER A 3 -11.39 4.11 -10.70
N ARG A 4 -10.96 5.33 -10.42
CA ARG A 4 -9.54 5.61 -10.18
C ARG A 4 -9.05 4.91 -8.92
N ALA A 5 -9.84 4.98 -7.85
CA ALA A 5 -9.48 4.33 -6.60
C ALA A 5 -9.38 2.82 -6.77
N LYS A 6 -10.32 2.23 -7.48
CA LYS A 6 -10.32 0.79 -7.76
C LYS A 6 -9.13 0.39 -8.61
N ALA A 7 -8.84 1.17 -9.65
CA ALA A 7 -7.70 0.92 -10.52
C ALA A 7 -6.39 1.01 -9.73
N ALA A 8 -6.27 1.99 -8.85
CA ALA A 8 -5.08 2.15 -8.00
C ALA A 8 -4.91 0.95 -7.06
N SER A 9 -6.01 0.47 -6.47
CA SER A 9 -5.96 -0.73 -5.62
C SER A 9 -5.52 -1.96 -6.40
N ASN A 10 -6.04 -2.13 -7.61
CA ASN A 10 -5.67 -3.26 -8.46
C ASN A 10 -4.20 -3.20 -8.85
N LEU A 11 -3.70 -2.01 -9.19
CA LEU A 11 -2.29 -1.83 -9.50
C LEU A 11 -1.40 -2.14 -8.30
N ALA A 12 -1.84 -1.74 -7.11
CA ALA A 12 -1.11 -2.05 -5.90
C ALA A 12 -0.98 -3.56 -5.71
N LEU A 13 -2.08 -4.30 -5.90
CA LEU A 13 -2.06 -5.76 -5.80
C LEU A 13 -1.14 -6.39 -6.84
N CYS A 14 -1.18 -5.90 -8.07
CA CYS A 14 -0.33 -6.40 -9.14
C CYS A 14 1.14 -6.21 -8.80
N HIS A 15 1.52 -5.04 -8.32
CA HIS A 15 2.90 -4.76 -7.94
C HIS A 15 3.33 -5.60 -6.74
N GLU A 16 2.43 -5.78 -5.78
CA GLU A 16 2.71 -6.61 -4.61
C GLU A 16 3.01 -8.05 -5.03
N MET A 17 2.21 -8.61 -5.93
CA MET A 17 2.40 -9.96 -6.42
C MET A 17 3.72 -10.14 -7.17
N ARG A 18 4.23 -9.08 -7.76
CA ARG A 18 5.52 -9.08 -8.46
C ARG A 18 6.69 -8.83 -7.51
N GLY A 19 6.42 -8.57 -6.26
CA GLY A 19 7.45 -8.24 -5.29
C GLY A 19 7.89 -6.78 -5.31
N ALA A 20 7.22 -5.93 -6.10
CA ALA A 20 7.53 -4.50 -6.17
C ALA A 20 6.79 -3.77 -5.06
N LEU A 21 7.27 -3.93 -3.83
CA LEU A 21 6.58 -3.42 -2.64
C LEU A 21 6.49 -1.90 -2.60
N LYS A 22 7.51 -1.21 -3.07
CA LYS A 22 7.52 0.25 -3.07
C LYS A 22 6.44 0.81 -3.99
N GLU A 23 6.33 0.27 -5.19
CA GLU A 23 5.29 0.68 -6.15
C GLU A 23 3.91 0.30 -5.62
N ALA A 24 3.79 -0.88 -5.02
CA ALA A 24 2.54 -1.31 -4.40
C ALA A 24 2.10 -0.33 -3.32
N TYR A 25 3.02 0.10 -2.48
CA TYR A 25 2.74 1.08 -1.43
C TYR A 25 2.25 2.40 -2.03
N GLU A 26 2.93 2.90 -3.06
CA GLU A 26 2.55 4.16 -3.68
C GLU A 26 1.14 4.11 -4.26
N TRP A 27 0.78 3.04 -4.96
CA TRP A 27 -0.55 2.89 -5.53
C TRP A 27 -1.62 2.68 -4.46
N ALA A 28 -1.31 1.91 -3.44
CA ALA A 28 -2.23 1.71 -2.31
C ALA A 28 -2.50 3.03 -1.60
N HIS A 29 -1.47 3.85 -1.42
CA HIS A 29 -1.60 5.16 -0.79
C HIS A 29 -2.49 6.10 -1.63
N LYS A 30 -2.35 6.06 -2.94
CA LYS A 30 -3.20 6.86 -3.84
C LYS A 30 -4.66 6.46 -3.72
N SER A 31 -4.92 5.15 -3.66
CA SER A 31 -6.28 4.65 -3.47
C SER A 31 -6.85 5.09 -2.12
N TYR A 32 -6.05 4.95 -1.06
CA TYR A 32 -6.43 5.39 0.28
C TYR A 32 -6.79 6.87 0.31
N ASP A 33 -5.96 7.71 -0.32
CA ASP A 33 -6.18 9.15 -0.40
C ASP A 33 -7.54 9.48 -1.04
N LEU A 34 -7.86 8.80 -2.14
CA LEU A 34 -9.11 9.01 -2.85
C LEU A 34 -10.31 8.65 -1.97
N PHE A 35 -10.25 7.51 -1.29
CA PHE A 35 -11.33 7.10 -0.39
C PHE A 35 -11.46 8.04 0.80
N LYS A 36 -10.34 8.46 1.36
CA LYS A 36 -10.34 9.38 2.50
C LYS A 36 -10.98 10.71 2.13
N ARG A 37 -10.63 11.27 0.98
CA ARG A 37 -11.17 12.56 0.51
C ARG A 37 -12.66 12.49 0.25
N ASN A 38 -13.13 11.38 -0.30
CA ASN A 38 -14.52 11.28 -0.76
C ASN A 38 -15.46 10.67 0.28
N ASN A 39 -14.97 9.72 1.08
CA ASN A 39 -15.79 9.00 2.05
C ASN A 39 -15.45 9.31 3.51
N GLY A 40 -14.27 9.88 3.76
CA GLY A 40 -13.84 10.21 5.12
C GLY A 40 -13.16 9.06 5.85
N ASP A 41 -12.59 9.38 7.01
CA ASP A 41 -11.77 8.43 7.80
C ASP A 41 -12.60 7.29 8.41
N ASN A 42 -13.89 7.51 8.62
CA ASN A 42 -14.73 6.52 9.29
C ASN A 42 -15.32 5.48 8.35
N ASP A 43 -15.10 5.64 7.05
CA ASP A 43 -15.62 4.70 6.07
C ASP A 43 -14.88 3.37 6.16
N LYS A 44 -15.61 2.27 6.00
CA LYS A 44 -15.06 0.91 6.03
C LYS A 44 -13.93 0.71 5.03
N SER A 45 -14.17 1.14 3.79
CA SER A 45 -13.17 0.99 2.72
C SER A 45 -11.92 1.79 3.02
N THR A 46 -12.08 3.00 3.55
CA THR A 46 -10.94 3.84 3.94
C THR A 46 -10.11 3.15 5.01
N LYS A 47 -10.77 2.58 6.01
CA LYS A 47 -10.06 1.88 7.09
C LYS A 47 -9.32 0.64 6.58
N LEU A 48 -9.94 -0.12 5.69
CA LEU A 48 -9.29 -1.30 5.10
C LEU A 48 -8.06 -0.91 4.29
N LEU A 49 -8.16 0.16 3.52
CA LEU A 49 -7.01 0.64 2.74
C LEU A 49 -5.91 1.18 3.65
N GLU A 50 -6.27 1.84 4.74
CA GLU A 50 -5.29 2.29 5.72
C GLU A 50 -4.49 1.12 6.26
N LEU A 51 -5.17 0.04 6.64
CA LEU A 51 -4.50 -1.17 7.14
C LEU A 51 -3.60 -1.78 6.07
N TYR A 52 -4.06 -1.79 4.82
CA TYR A 52 -3.27 -2.32 3.71
C TYR A 52 -2.01 -1.50 3.48
N VAL A 53 -2.13 -0.18 3.48
CA VAL A 53 -0.98 0.72 3.32
C VAL A 53 0.01 0.51 4.46
N GLN A 54 -0.48 0.39 5.70
CA GLN A 54 0.38 0.16 6.86
C GLN A 54 1.08 -1.20 6.76
N ALA A 55 0.38 -2.22 6.32
CA ALA A 55 0.97 -3.55 6.14
C ALA A 55 2.09 -3.53 5.11
N LEU A 56 1.90 -2.82 4.00
CA LEU A 56 2.93 -2.69 2.97
C LEU A 56 4.15 -1.93 3.51
N ALA A 57 3.91 -0.86 4.28
CA ALA A 57 5.00 -0.10 4.89
C ALA A 57 5.82 -0.97 5.83
N GLU A 58 5.16 -1.81 6.61
CA GLU A 58 5.84 -2.74 7.52
C GLU A 58 6.68 -3.75 6.76
N ARG A 59 6.15 -4.29 5.66
CA ARG A 59 6.88 -5.25 4.84
C ARG A 59 8.12 -4.62 4.23
N ILE A 60 8.02 -3.37 3.78
CA ILE A 60 9.17 -2.64 3.23
C ILE A 60 10.24 -2.46 4.29
N ARG A 61 9.85 -2.11 5.50
CA ARG A 61 10.80 -1.96 6.62
C ARG A 61 11.49 -3.26 6.96
N SER A 62 10.72 -4.35 7.00
CA SER A 62 11.27 -5.68 7.29
C SER A 62 12.27 -6.09 6.23
N ASP A 63 11.95 -5.84 4.97
CA ASP A 63 12.85 -6.15 3.86
C ASP A 63 14.18 -5.39 3.99
N LYS A 64 14.10 -4.10 4.31
CA LYS A 64 15.31 -3.29 4.49
C LYS A 64 16.17 -3.80 5.65
N LYS A 65 15.53 -4.19 6.75
CA LYS A 65 16.26 -4.73 7.91
C LYS A 65 16.97 -6.04 7.54
N LEU A 66 16.26 -6.91 6.83
CA LEU A 66 16.83 -8.18 6.39
C LEU A 66 18.02 -7.95 5.45
N ASN A 67 17.89 -7.02 4.53
CA ASN A 67 18.97 -6.69 3.59
C ASN A 67 20.20 -6.14 4.32
N VAL A 68 19.97 -5.30 5.32
CA VAL A 68 21.07 -4.72 6.10
C VAL A 68 21.80 -5.83 6.87
N GLN A 69 21.05 -6.75 7.48
CA GLN A 69 21.64 -7.86 8.21
C GLN A 69 22.49 -8.75 7.30
N PHE A 70 21.99 -9.08 6.14
CA PHE A 70 22.73 -9.90 5.18
C PHE A 70 23.92 -9.15 4.59
N GLY A 71 23.80 -7.85 4.46
CA GLY A 71 24.88 -7.03 3.92
C GLY A 71 26.07 -6.90 4.85
N GLU A 72 25.87 -7.10 6.13
CA GLU A 72 26.95 -7.01 7.12
C GLU A 72 27.78 -8.29 7.22
N ASP A 73 27.21 -9.39 6.77
CA ASP A 73 27.91 -10.67 6.76
C ASP A 73 28.89 -10.77 5.60
#